data_26303f8f3b2020dc40e425455d2e36ed
#
_entry.id   26303f8f3b2020dc40e425455d2e36ed
#
_cell.length_a   1.000
_cell.length_b   1.000
_cell.length_c   1.000
_cell.angle_alpha   90.00
_cell.angle_beta   90.00
_cell.angle_gamma   90.00
#
_symmetry.space_group_name_H-M   'P 1'
#
loop_
_entity.id
_entity.type
_entity.pdbx_description
1 polymer ?
#
loop_
_entity_poly.entity_id
_entity_poly.type
_entity_poly.pdbx_seq_one_letter_code
_entity_poly.pdbx_strand_id
1 'polypeptide(L)'
;SGFTITPERNSDGNGAYFEVPRNNLTSVADNVIVGFKYDLDVILPRTYFRLQDQQADYTASLTVSRMKFAVGLSGIMAFKLKSTGRLAGEKRFKGDGTTIDYGWTQADIKYIDRNQIKVKNNNVLVPAADYSFLSDESIRFSTAPDENDDILIYLDEWYFLNPVQKANTYLADDIALDDLSIFTLPIHQRAENFQLRIFNDSPFPVSLNSMSWEGNYTPRYYRRA
;
A
#
# COMPACT_ATOMS: atom_id res chain seq x y z
N SER A 1 -15.43 -6.78 16.72
CA SER A 1 -14.97 -6.39 15.36
C SER A 1 -15.46 -4.98 15.09
N GLY A 2 -14.54 -4.02 14.91
CA GLY A 2 -14.87 -2.66 14.55
C GLY A 2 -15.09 -2.52 13.04
N PHE A 3 -16.17 -1.90 12.65
CA PHE A 3 -16.41 -1.48 11.27
C PHE A 3 -16.09 0.00 11.15
N THR A 4 -15.37 0.36 10.09
CA THR A 4 -15.20 1.77 9.73
C THR A 4 -16.28 2.15 8.74
N ILE A 5 -17.06 3.17 9.08
CA ILE A 5 -18.10 3.71 8.23
C ILE A 5 -17.73 5.15 7.94
N THR A 6 -17.86 5.55 6.69
CA THR A 6 -17.84 6.96 6.32
C THR A 6 -19.28 7.45 6.39
N PRO A 7 -19.68 8.18 7.44
CA PRO A 7 -21.07 8.61 7.58
C PRO A 7 -21.36 9.74 6.60
N GLU A 8 -22.57 9.75 6.09
CA GLU A 8 -23.09 10.92 5.37
C GLU A 8 -23.45 12.02 6.38
N ARG A 9 -23.04 13.23 6.05
CA ARG A 9 -23.39 14.39 6.85
C ARG A 9 -24.76 14.92 6.39
N ASN A 10 -25.73 14.80 7.25
CA ASN A 10 -27.06 15.34 7.05
C ASN A 10 -27.29 16.56 7.95
N SER A 11 -28.27 17.39 7.60
CA SER A 11 -28.72 18.53 8.42
C SER A 11 -30.23 18.60 8.44
N ASP A 12 -30.76 18.85 9.59
CA ASP A 12 -32.16 19.15 9.79
C ASP A 12 -32.34 20.52 10.50
N GLY A 13 -33.55 20.91 10.83
CA GLY A 13 -33.81 22.14 11.54
C GLY A 13 -33.16 22.27 12.94
N ASN A 14 -32.62 21.19 13.48
CA ASN A 14 -31.98 21.11 14.80
C ASN A 14 -30.46 21.09 14.73
N GLY A 15 -29.89 21.00 13.54
CA GLY A 15 -28.42 21.00 13.34
C GLY A 15 -27.93 19.94 12.37
N ALA A 16 -26.60 19.78 12.32
CA ALA A 16 -25.95 18.77 11.51
C ALA A 16 -25.76 17.48 12.31
N TYR A 17 -26.03 16.35 11.71
CA TYR A 17 -25.86 15.03 12.29
C TYR A 17 -25.23 14.06 11.30
N PHE A 18 -24.73 12.94 11.82
CA PHE A 18 -24.21 11.84 11.00
C PHE A 18 -25.15 10.65 11.09
N GLU A 19 -25.52 10.09 9.97
CA GLU A 19 -26.28 8.85 9.90
C GLU A 19 -25.35 7.64 9.84
N VAL A 20 -25.60 6.68 10.74
CA VAL A 20 -24.94 5.37 10.74
C VAL A 20 -25.97 4.34 10.28
N PRO A 21 -25.73 3.60 9.18
CA PRO A 21 -26.64 2.58 8.73
C PRO A 21 -26.93 1.53 9.81
N ARG A 22 -28.18 1.30 10.09
CA ARG A 22 -28.64 0.44 11.21
C ARG A 22 -28.15 -1.01 11.11
N ASN A 23 -27.91 -1.48 9.90
CA ASN A 23 -27.37 -2.83 9.62
C ASN A 23 -25.92 -3.00 10.10
N ASN A 24 -25.21 -1.92 10.40
CA ASN A 24 -23.84 -1.94 10.88
C ASN A 24 -23.75 -1.92 12.42
N LEU A 25 -24.90 -1.80 13.09
CA LEU A 25 -25.00 -1.88 14.55
C LEU A 25 -25.61 -3.23 14.92
N THR A 26 -24.92 -4.00 15.73
CA THR A 26 -25.42 -5.31 16.21
C THR A 26 -26.37 -5.16 17.39
N SER A 27 -26.22 -4.07 18.14
CA SER A 27 -27.13 -3.72 19.23
C SER A 27 -27.22 -2.20 19.43
N VAL A 28 -28.26 -1.77 20.16
CA VAL A 28 -28.43 -0.36 20.55
C VAL A 28 -27.35 0.10 21.56
N ALA A 29 -26.65 -0.85 22.16
CA ALA A 29 -25.61 -0.59 23.16
C ALA A 29 -24.20 -0.56 22.55
N ASP A 30 -24.07 -0.72 21.22
CA ASP A 30 -22.77 -0.67 20.57
C ASP A 30 -22.14 0.72 20.71
N ASN A 31 -20.88 0.76 21.10
CA ASN A 31 -20.13 2.00 21.20
C ASN A 31 -19.79 2.52 19.80
N VAL A 32 -20.23 3.73 19.50
CA VAL A 32 -19.86 4.45 18.27
C VAL A 32 -18.80 5.49 18.62
N ILE A 33 -17.63 5.37 17.99
CA ILE A 33 -16.57 6.34 18.14
C ILE A 33 -16.53 7.18 16.87
N VAL A 34 -16.68 8.49 17.02
CA VAL A 34 -16.58 9.46 15.92
C VAL A 34 -15.21 10.11 15.97
N GLY A 35 -14.51 10.13 14.84
CA GLY A 35 -13.18 10.72 14.75
C GLY A 35 -12.85 11.16 13.33
N PHE A 36 -11.73 11.85 13.21
CA PHE A 36 -11.19 12.16 11.87
C PHE A 36 -10.39 10.97 11.36
N LYS A 37 -10.62 10.61 10.10
CA LYS A 37 -9.75 9.65 9.42
C LYS A 37 -8.35 10.28 9.27
N TYR A 38 -7.34 9.53 9.64
CA TYR A 38 -5.95 9.87 9.35
C TYR A 38 -5.27 8.71 8.64
N ASP A 39 -4.33 9.03 7.79
CA ASP A 39 -3.50 8.05 7.11
C ASP A 39 -2.08 8.15 7.66
N LEU A 40 -1.52 7.02 8.10
CA LEU A 40 -0.10 6.91 8.33
C LEU A 40 0.56 6.47 7.02
N ASP A 41 1.52 7.25 6.55
CA ASP A 41 2.25 6.97 5.33
C ASP A 41 3.71 7.35 5.50
N VAL A 42 4.57 6.36 5.67
CA VAL A 42 6.00 6.53 5.92
C VAL A 42 6.81 5.77 4.89
N ILE A 43 7.58 6.48 4.08
CA ILE A 43 8.54 5.88 3.15
C ILE A 43 9.89 5.84 3.85
N LEU A 44 10.42 4.63 4.07
CA LEU A 44 11.73 4.45 4.69
C LEU A 44 12.84 4.82 3.69
N PRO A 45 13.91 5.45 4.16
CA PRO A 45 15.09 5.70 3.33
C PRO A 45 15.77 4.39 2.94
N ARG A 46 16.64 4.45 1.94
CA ARG A 46 17.48 3.32 1.58
C ARG A 46 18.39 2.94 2.74
N THR A 47 18.57 1.65 2.94
CA THR A 47 19.40 1.10 4.01
C THR A 47 20.86 0.96 3.54
N TYR A 48 21.78 1.46 4.32
CA TYR A 48 23.21 1.32 4.07
C TYR A 48 23.90 0.71 5.27
N PHE A 49 24.94 -0.08 5.02
CA PHE A 49 25.81 -0.53 6.10
C PHE A 49 26.73 0.61 6.54
N ARG A 50 26.88 0.78 7.86
CA ARG A 50 27.80 1.77 8.42
C ARG A 50 29.04 1.08 8.92
N LEU A 51 30.18 1.61 8.51
CA LEU A 51 31.49 1.22 9.04
C LEU A 51 31.67 1.74 10.47
N GLN A 52 32.75 1.30 11.12
CA GLN A 52 33.02 1.65 12.53
C GLN A 52 33.16 3.15 12.79
N ASP A 53 33.56 3.91 11.77
CA ASP A 53 33.65 5.37 11.78
C ASP A 53 32.30 6.08 11.49
N GLN A 54 31.21 5.35 11.49
CA GLN A 54 29.84 5.79 11.18
C GLN A 54 29.62 6.27 9.74
N GLN A 55 30.61 6.13 8.85
CA GLN A 55 30.42 6.41 7.45
C GLN A 55 29.61 5.31 6.76
N ALA A 56 28.66 5.71 5.91
CA ALA A 56 27.90 4.75 5.10
C ALA A 56 28.78 4.21 3.98
N ASP A 57 28.86 2.90 3.85
CA ASP A 57 29.55 2.27 2.72
C ASP A 57 28.62 2.18 1.51
N TYR A 58 28.73 3.15 0.61
CA TYR A 58 27.96 3.20 -0.63
C TYR A 58 28.52 2.29 -1.72
N THR A 59 29.69 1.72 -1.53
CA THR A 59 30.36 0.90 -2.54
C THR A 59 30.12 -0.58 -2.35
N ALA A 60 29.78 -0.99 -1.13
CA ALA A 60 29.50 -2.37 -0.79
C ALA A 60 28.14 -2.84 -1.30
N SER A 61 28.02 -4.13 -1.52
CA SER A 61 26.73 -4.76 -1.79
C SER A 61 26.11 -5.22 -0.47
N LEU A 62 24.97 -4.65 -0.14
CA LEU A 62 24.15 -5.07 0.98
C LEU A 62 22.88 -5.73 0.45
N THR A 63 22.67 -7.01 0.75
CA THR A 63 21.44 -7.72 0.44
C THR A 63 20.63 -7.87 1.73
N VAL A 64 19.46 -7.26 1.78
CA VAL A 64 18.54 -7.40 2.91
C VAL A 64 17.67 -8.62 2.68
N SER A 65 17.79 -9.61 3.55
CA SER A 65 17.00 -10.84 3.48
C SER A 65 15.62 -10.64 4.08
N ARG A 66 15.57 -9.98 5.23
CA ARG A 66 14.31 -9.68 5.95
C ARG A 66 14.45 -8.44 6.82
N MET A 67 13.31 -7.82 7.10
CA MET A 67 13.21 -6.74 8.06
C MET A 67 12.27 -7.15 9.19
N LYS A 68 12.59 -6.74 10.41
CA LYS A 68 11.81 -6.97 11.61
C LYS A 68 11.32 -5.65 12.16
N PHE A 69 10.08 -5.59 12.54
CA PHE A 69 9.42 -4.42 13.10
C PHE A 69 8.85 -4.81 14.46
N ALA A 70 9.36 -4.18 15.51
CA ALA A 70 8.76 -4.27 16.84
C ALA A 70 7.74 -3.15 16.96
N VAL A 71 6.49 -3.51 17.15
CA VAL A 71 5.37 -2.58 17.28
C VAL A 71 4.82 -2.61 18.70
N GLY A 72 4.41 -1.45 19.17
CA GLY A 72 3.64 -1.33 20.40
C GLY A 72 2.15 -1.44 20.11
N LEU A 73 1.38 -0.65 20.84
CA LEU A 73 -0.06 -0.57 20.72
C LEU A 73 -0.48 -0.22 19.27
N SER A 74 -0.72 -1.24 18.48
CA SER A 74 -0.97 -1.07 17.06
C SER A 74 -2.13 -1.92 16.54
N GLY A 75 -2.87 -1.33 15.64
CA GLY A 75 -3.90 -2.02 14.88
C GLY A 75 -3.34 -2.71 13.63
N ILE A 76 -3.72 -2.25 12.46
CA ILE A 76 -3.29 -2.80 11.18
C ILE A 76 -2.07 -2.01 10.70
N MET A 77 -1.05 -2.71 10.26
CA MET A 77 0.10 -2.12 9.59
C MET A 77 0.28 -2.82 8.25
N ALA A 78 0.21 -2.05 7.16
CA ALA A 78 0.44 -2.55 5.81
C ALA A 78 1.83 -2.13 5.34
N PHE A 79 2.45 -2.98 4.53
CA PHE A 79 3.77 -2.74 3.98
C PHE A 79 3.72 -2.82 2.47
N LYS A 80 4.26 -1.80 1.82
CA LYS A 80 4.44 -1.77 0.38
C LYS A 80 5.92 -1.70 0.04
N LEU A 81 6.32 -2.43 -0.99
CA LEU A 81 7.68 -2.43 -1.51
C LEU A 81 7.71 -1.83 -2.91
N LYS A 82 8.68 -0.98 -3.17
CA LYS A 82 9.04 -0.52 -4.50
C LYS A 82 10.44 -1.03 -4.83
N SER A 83 10.57 -1.82 -5.90
CA SER A 83 11.86 -2.31 -6.39
C SER A 83 12.31 -1.54 -7.62
N THR A 84 13.52 -1.03 -7.60
CA THR A 84 14.14 -0.38 -8.76
C THR A 84 14.46 -1.44 -9.84
N GLY A 85 14.08 -1.16 -11.07
CA GLY A 85 14.34 -2.06 -12.21
C GLY A 85 13.42 -3.27 -12.30
N ARG A 86 12.42 -3.38 -11.42
CA ARG A 86 11.39 -4.40 -11.50
C ARG A 86 10.15 -3.80 -12.16
N LEU A 87 9.82 -4.37 -13.32
CA LEU A 87 8.53 -4.17 -13.99
C LEU A 87 8.08 -2.69 -14.07
N ALA A 88 8.60 -1.98 -15.02
CA ALA A 88 7.98 -0.75 -15.48
C ALA A 88 7.12 -1.09 -16.70
N GLY A 89 5.97 -0.46 -16.82
CA GLY A 89 5.13 -0.60 -17.99
C GLY A 89 3.97 0.37 -17.94
N GLU A 90 3.68 0.95 -19.08
CA GLU A 90 2.51 1.79 -19.25
C GLU A 90 1.95 1.64 -20.65
N LYS A 91 0.65 1.80 -20.78
CA LYS A 91 -0.04 1.90 -22.05
C LYS A 91 -1.00 3.08 -22.03
N ARG A 92 -0.96 3.89 -23.08
CA ARG A 92 -1.83 5.06 -23.22
C ARG A 92 -2.82 4.84 -24.34
N PHE A 93 -4.03 5.33 -24.12
CA PHE A 93 -5.13 5.32 -25.07
C PHE A 93 -5.81 6.68 -25.08
N LYS A 94 -6.55 6.93 -26.12
CA LYS A 94 -7.50 8.05 -26.19
C LYS A 94 -8.92 7.50 -26.12
N GLY A 95 -9.74 8.11 -25.30
CA GLY A 95 -11.17 7.84 -25.26
C GLY A 95 -11.84 8.26 -26.58
N ASP A 96 -12.86 7.54 -26.98
CA ASP A 96 -13.67 7.82 -28.17
C ASP A 96 -15.15 7.97 -27.84
N GLY A 97 -15.48 8.01 -26.54
CA GLY A 97 -16.86 8.11 -26.05
C GLY A 97 -17.70 6.83 -26.16
N THR A 98 -17.15 5.76 -26.75
CA THR A 98 -17.89 4.53 -27.05
C THR A 98 -17.20 3.25 -26.60
N THR A 99 -15.85 3.22 -26.74
CA THR A 99 -15.06 2.05 -26.38
C THR A 99 -14.94 1.91 -24.87
N ILE A 100 -15.27 0.72 -24.33
CA ILE A 100 -15.13 0.39 -22.93
C ILE A 100 -14.01 -0.61 -22.64
N ASP A 101 -13.53 -1.34 -23.66
CA ASP A 101 -12.53 -2.40 -23.53
C ASP A 101 -11.17 -1.91 -24.02
N TYR A 102 -10.16 -1.98 -23.15
CA TYR A 102 -8.80 -1.56 -23.46
C TYR A 102 -7.82 -2.69 -23.16
N GLY A 103 -7.03 -3.05 -24.18
CA GLY A 103 -6.07 -4.14 -24.08
C GLY A 103 -4.63 -3.65 -24.26
N TRP A 104 -3.69 -4.38 -23.66
CA TRP A 104 -2.25 -4.19 -23.82
C TRP A 104 -1.57 -5.54 -24.08
N THR A 105 -0.29 -5.53 -24.32
CA THR A 105 0.51 -6.75 -24.44
C THR A 105 1.47 -6.86 -23.26
N GLN A 106 2.02 -8.04 -23.02
CA GLN A 106 3.07 -8.23 -22.00
C GLN A 106 4.36 -7.46 -22.35
N ALA A 107 4.53 -7.01 -23.57
CA ALA A 107 5.61 -6.10 -23.93
C ALA A 107 5.36 -4.67 -23.43
N ASP A 108 4.08 -4.25 -23.36
CA ASP A 108 3.70 -2.93 -22.84
C ASP A 108 3.72 -2.92 -21.31
N ILE A 109 3.05 -3.89 -20.68
CA ILE A 109 2.92 -4.00 -19.21
C ILE A 109 3.18 -5.43 -18.78
N LYS A 110 4.25 -5.62 -18.02
CA LYS A 110 4.61 -6.92 -17.45
C LYS A 110 4.40 -6.90 -15.95
N TYR A 111 3.43 -7.64 -15.46
CA TYR A 111 3.05 -7.66 -14.04
C TYR A 111 3.10 -9.07 -13.43
N ILE A 112 3.09 -9.14 -12.10
CA ILE A 112 3.01 -10.38 -11.33
C ILE A 112 1.60 -10.56 -10.78
N ASP A 113 0.98 -9.45 -10.34
CA ASP A 113 -0.35 -9.44 -9.72
C ASP A 113 -1.18 -8.34 -10.39
N ARG A 114 -2.43 -8.65 -10.76
CA ARG A 114 -3.41 -7.71 -11.32
C ARG A 114 -3.63 -6.47 -10.44
N ASN A 115 -3.51 -6.62 -9.13
CA ASN A 115 -3.64 -5.51 -8.19
C ASN A 115 -2.57 -4.42 -8.37
N GLN A 116 -1.47 -4.73 -9.05
CA GLN A 116 -0.42 -3.76 -9.39
C GLN A 116 -0.82 -2.85 -10.57
N ILE A 117 -1.80 -3.27 -11.36
CA ILE A 117 -2.26 -2.47 -12.50
C ILE A 117 -3.20 -1.39 -11.99
N LYS A 118 -2.92 -0.16 -12.37
CA LYS A 118 -3.70 1.03 -12.06
C LYS A 118 -4.09 1.75 -13.34
N VAL A 119 -5.20 2.43 -13.27
CA VAL A 119 -5.74 3.19 -14.40
C VAL A 119 -5.90 4.65 -13.99
N LYS A 120 -5.50 5.55 -14.86
CA LYS A 120 -5.80 6.98 -14.73
C LYS A 120 -6.60 7.42 -15.95
N ASN A 121 -7.53 8.32 -15.73
CA ASN A 121 -8.21 9.08 -16.77
C ASN A 121 -7.92 10.56 -16.55
N ASN A 122 -7.40 11.24 -17.56
CA ASN A 122 -6.97 12.64 -17.47
C ASN A 122 -6.10 12.92 -16.23
N ASN A 123 -5.16 12.01 -15.94
CA ASN A 123 -4.27 12.04 -14.79
C ASN A 123 -4.92 11.83 -13.41
N VAL A 124 -6.23 11.56 -13.34
CA VAL A 124 -6.96 11.22 -12.12
C VAL A 124 -7.04 9.70 -11.99
N LEU A 125 -6.75 9.18 -10.81
CA LEU A 125 -6.84 7.74 -10.54
C LEU A 125 -8.30 7.26 -10.65
N VAL A 126 -8.54 6.27 -11.51
CA VAL A 126 -9.85 5.64 -11.65
C VAL A 126 -10.05 4.65 -10.49
N PRO A 127 -11.15 4.72 -9.75
CA PRO A 127 -11.45 3.76 -8.69
C PRO A 127 -11.52 2.32 -9.24
N ALA A 128 -11.08 1.35 -8.45
CA ALA A 128 -11.11 -0.05 -8.85
C ALA A 128 -12.54 -0.62 -9.07
N ALA A 129 -13.56 0.08 -8.57
CA ALA A 129 -14.95 -0.27 -8.80
C ALA A 129 -15.46 0.12 -10.20
N ASP A 130 -14.78 1.06 -10.87
CA ASP A 130 -15.19 1.61 -12.17
C ASP A 130 -14.62 0.85 -13.37
N TYR A 131 -13.80 -0.17 -13.12
CA TYR A 131 -13.31 -1.07 -14.16
C TYR A 131 -13.13 -2.50 -13.64
N SER A 132 -13.15 -3.46 -14.54
CA SER A 132 -12.92 -4.88 -14.27
C SER A 132 -11.90 -5.47 -15.24
N PHE A 133 -11.23 -6.56 -14.85
CA PHE A 133 -10.34 -7.27 -15.74
C PHE A 133 -11.12 -8.27 -16.59
N LEU A 134 -11.04 -8.15 -17.91
CA LEU A 134 -11.59 -9.14 -18.84
C LEU A 134 -10.62 -10.32 -19.03
N SER A 135 -9.34 -10.02 -19.08
CA SER A 135 -8.26 -10.98 -19.21
C SER A 135 -7.03 -10.49 -18.44
N ASP A 136 -5.92 -11.20 -18.58
CA ASP A 136 -4.64 -10.78 -18.01
C ASP A 136 -4.04 -9.56 -18.73
N GLU A 137 -4.55 -9.22 -19.90
CA GLU A 137 -4.03 -8.14 -20.74
C GLU A 137 -5.11 -7.14 -21.17
N SER A 138 -6.26 -7.11 -20.49
CA SER A 138 -7.33 -6.18 -20.83
C SER A 138 -8.24 -5.85 -19.64
N ILE A 139 -8.74 -4.61 -19.68
CA ILE A 139 -9.73 -4.10 -18.72
C ILE A 139 -10.98 -3.66 -19.46
N ARG A 140 -12.11 -3.66 -18.74
CA ARG A 140 -13.38 -3.08 -19.15
C ARG A 140 -13.77 -2.00 -18.17
N PHE A 141 -14.03 -0.81 -18.66
CA PHE A 141 -14.65 0.25 -17.90
C PHE A 141 -16.15 0.01 -17.73
N SER A 142 -16.67 0.44 -16.59
CA SER A 142 -18.12 0.41 -16.32
C SER A 142 -18.89 1.42 -17.19
N THR A 143 -18.24 2.52 -17.57
CA THR A 143 -18.74 3.56 -18.46
C THR A 143 -17.65 3.93 -19.44
N ALA A 144 -17.98 4.11 -20.71
CA ALA A 144 -17.00 4.53 -21.71
C ALA A 144 -16.35 5.87 -21.32
N PRO A 145 -15.01 5.98 -21.32
CA PRO A 145 -14.33 7.27 -21.19
C PRO A 145 -14.77 8.24 -22.30
N ASP A 146 -14.85 9.52 -21.97
CA ASP A 146 -15.29 10.55 -22.90
C ASP A 146 -14.33 10.68 -24.11
N GLU A 147 -14.82 11.29 -25.17
CA GLU A 147 -14.03 11.58 -26.35
C GLU A 147 -12.82 12.47 -25.98
N ASN A 148 -11.62 12.06 -26.41
CA ASN A 148 -10.34 12.68 -26.13
C ASN A 148 -9.80 12.51 -24.70
N ASP A 149 -10.47 11.79 -23.80
CA ASP A 149 -9.90 11.43 -22.52
C ASP A 149 -8.53 10.74 -22.67
N ASP A 150 -7.58 11.11 -21.81
CA ASP A 150 -6.25 10.50 -21.77
C ASP A 150 -6.23 9.35 -20.77
N ILE A 151 -6.33 8.13 -21.28
CA ILE A 151 -6.38 6.91 -20.49
C ILE A 151 -4.96 6.36 -20.37
N LEU A 152 -4.47 6.25 -19.13
CA LEU A 152 -3.19 5.65 -18.81
C LEU A 152 -3.38 4.39 -17.98
N ILE A 153 -3.05 3.24 -18.53
CA ILE A 153 -2.93 1.97 -17.82
C ILE A 153 -1.45 1.79 -17.48
N TYR A 154 -1.13 1.61 -16.21
CA TYR A 154 0.26 1.55 -15.75
C TYR A 154 0.44 0.60 -14.59
N LEU A 155 1.67 0.17 -14.39
CA LEU A 155 2.05 -0.65 -13.26
C LEU A 155 2.35 0.22 -12.05
N ASP A 156 1.64 -0.02 -10.94
CA ASP A 156 1.99 0.60 -9.65
C ASP A 156 3.37 0.12 -9.22
N GLU A 157 4.28 1.05 -9.03
CA GLU A 157 5.64 0.75 -8.57
C GLU A 157 5.64 0.21 -7.14
N TRP A 158 4.59 0.49 -6.35
CA TRP A 158 4.41 0.05 -4.98
C TRP A 158 3.49 -1.18 -4.94
N TYR A 159 4.02 -2.32 -4.53
CA TYR A 159 3.21 -3.52 -4.34
C TYR A 159 3.18 -3.94 -2.87
N PHE A 160 2.08 -4.52 -2.46
CA PHE A 160 1.95 -5.04 -1.11
C PHE A 160 2.90 -6.21 -0.90
N LEU A 161 3.64 -6.18 0.20
CA LEU A 161 4.30 -7.36 0.72
C LEU A 161 3.27 -8.24 1.39
N ASN A 162 3.08 -9.43 0.87
CA ASN A 162 2.18 -10.41 1.41
C ASN A 162 2.88 -11.27 2.47
N PRO A 163 2.26 -11.55 3.62
CA PRO A 163 0.92 -11.12 3.99
C PRO A 163 0.93 -9.71 4.60
N VAL A 164 -0.18 -8.99 4.43
CA VAL A 164 -0.49 -7.85 5.29
C VAL A 164 -0.43 -8.36 6.73
N GLN A 165 0.60 -7.99 7.44
CA GLN A 165 0.75 -8.40 8.83
C GLN A 165 -0.25 -7.60 9.65
N LYS A 166 -1.16 -8.31 10.28
CA LYS A 166 -2.00 -7.73 11.31
C LYS A 166 -1.19 -7.79 12.60
N ALA A 167 -0.91 -6.68 13.21
CA ALA A 167 -0.66 -6.66 14.63
C ALA A 167 -1.92 -7.24 15.29
N ASN A 168 -1.80 -8.15 16.21
CA ASN A 168 -2.91 -8.86 16.84
C ASN A 168 -4.00 -7.90 17.26
N THR A 169 -4.96 -7.76 16.40
CA THR A 169 -5.85 -6.67 16.45
C THR A 169 -7.22 -7.18 16.61
N TYR A 170 -7.97 -6.55 17.40
CA TYR A 170 -9.43 -6.53 17.36
C TYR A 170 -10.06 -7.84 16.84
N LEU A 171 -9.71 -8.94 17.42
CA LEU A 171 -10.45 -10.17 17.26
C LEU A 171 -11.35 -10.25 18.49
N ALA A 172 -12.60 -9.86 18.27
CA ALA A 172 -13.72 -9.98 19.23
C ALA A 172 -13.57 -9.15 20.53
N ASP A 173 -14.63 -8.64 20.95
CA ASP A 173 -15.13 -8.11 22.23
C ASP A 173 -14.15 -7.47 23.25
N ASP A 174 -12.90 -7.84 23.28
CA ASP A 174 -11.86 -7.19 24.07
C ASP A 174 -10.81 -6.53 23.18
N ILE A 175 -10.69 -5.22 23.32
CA ILE A 175 -9.65 -4.39 22.70
C ILE A 175 -8.33 -4.67 23.46
N ALA A 176 -7.77 -5.84 23.31
CA ALA A 176 -6.41 -6.11 23.70
C ALA A 176 -5.48 -5.68 22.56
N LEU A 177 -5.03 -4.43 22.62
CA LEU A 177 -3.91 -3.98 21.82
C LEU A 177 -2.66 -4.63 22.42
N ASP A 178 -1.97 -5.45 21.65
CA ASP A 178 -0.73 -6.08 22.11
C ASP A 178 0.33 -5.00 22.41
N ASP A 179 0.87 -5.04 23.60
CA ASP A 179 1.90 -4.11 24.02
C ASP A 179 3.22 -4.31 23.26
N LEU A 180 3.46 -5.49 22.72
CA LEU A 180 4.66 -5.80 21.96
C LEU A 180 4.47 -6.96 20.99
N SER A 181 4.47 -6.67 19.70
CA SER A 181 4.51 -7.67 18.63
C SER A 181 5.70 -7.45 17.71
N ILE A 182 6.24 -8.52 17.16
CA ILE A 182 7.34 -8.47 16.19
C ILE A 182 6.89 -9.05 14.87
N PHE A 183 6.91 -8.24 13.83
CA PHE A 183 6.66 -8.67 12.46
C PHE A 183 7.95 -8.91 11.71
N THR A 184 7.99 -9.96 10.92
CA THR A 184 9.11 -10.26 10.05
C THR A 184 8.64 -10.23 8.60
N LEU A 185 9.22 -9.34 7.81
CA LEU A 185 8.95 -9.22 6.38
C LEU A 185 10.11 -9.78 5.57
N PRO A 186 9.88 -10.77 4.70
CA PRO A 186 10.87 -11.21 3.73
C PRO A 186 11.03 -10.14 2.64
N ILE A 187 12.26 -9.69 2.40
CA ILE A 187 12.59 -8.67 1.40
C ILE A 187 13.36 -9.28 0.23
N HIS A 188 14.46 -9.97 0.51
CA HIS A 188 15.35 -10.61 -0.47
C HIS A 188 15.79 -9.70 -1.62
N GLN A 189 16.12 -8.44 -1.30
CA GLN A 189 16.53 -7.42 -2.27
C GLN A 189 17.85 -6.78 -1.87
N ARG A 190 18.59 -6.27 -2.87
CA ARG A 190 19.72 -5.38 -2.59
C ARG A 190 19.19 -4.07 -2.01
N ALA A 191 19.84 -3.56 -0.97
CA ALA A 191 19.43 -2.38 -0.26
C ALA A 191 19.30 -1.12 -1.15
N GLU A 192 20.12 -1.03 -2.18
CA GLU A 192 20.10 0.05 -3.17
C GLU A 192 18.88 -0.01 -4.13
N ASN A 193 18.25 -1.19 -4.24
CA ASN A 193 17.24 -1.48 -5.24
C ASN A 193 15.80 -1.45 -4.72
N PHE A 194 15.59 -1.17 -3.44
CA PHE A 194 14.24 -1.12 -2.91
C PHE A 194 14.01 0.06 -1.96
N GLN A 195 12.76 0.42 -1.84
CA GLN A 195 12.23 1.28 -0.79
C GLN A 195 11.05 0.57 -0.14
N LEU A 196 10.92 0.73 1.17
CA LEU A 196 9.80 0.20 1.93
C LEU A 196 8.91 1.35 2.39
N ARG A 197 7.61 1.15 2.25
CA ARG A 197 6.57 2.07 2.70
C ARG A 197 5.72 1.39 3.75
N ILE A 198 5.57 2.03 4.88
CA ILE A 198 4.66 1.61 5.95
C ILE A 198 3.41 2.45 5.81
N PHE A 199 2.26 1.78 5.79
CA PHE A 199 1.00 2.43 5.49
C PHE A 199 -0.11 1.92 6.42
N ASN A 200 -0.95 2.81 6.89
CA ASN A 200 -2.19 2.47 7.60
C ASN A 200 -3.23 3.55 7.33
N ASP A 201 -4.37 3.14 6.78
CA ASP A 201 -5.54 3.99 6.54
C ASP A 201 -6.72 3.62 7.46
N SER A 202 -6.46 2.75 8.43
CA SER A 202 -7.47 2.33 9.41
C SER A 202 -7.55 3.34 10.56
N PRO A 203 -8.69 3.39 11.28
CA PRO A 203 -8.84 4.28 12.43
C PRO A 203 -8.05 3.82 13.67
N PHE A 204 -7.27 2.74 13.56
CA PHE A 204 -6.55 2.15 14.66
C PHE A 204 -5.17 2.77 14.84
N PRO A 205 -4.67 2.86 16.07
CA PRO A 205 -3.35 3.40 16.33
C PRO A 205 -2.25 2.54 15.70
N VAL A 206 -1.14 3.17 15.38
CA VAL A 206 0.10 2.52 14.96
C VAL A 206 1.26 3.07 15.78
N SER A 207 1.99 2.17 16.43
CA SER A 207 3.18 2.50 17.20
C SER A 207 4.34 1.63 16.75
N LEU A 208 5.35 2.22 16.13
CA LEU A 208 6.58 1.55 15.75
C LEU A 208 7.66 1.84 16.80
N ASN A 209 8.04 0.83 17.58
CA ASN A 209 9.04 0.95 18.64
C ASN A 209 10.47 0.83 18.11
N SER A 210 10.71 -0.15 17.24
CA SER A 210 12.02 -0.34 16.63
C SER A 210 11.91 -1.10 15.32
N MET A 211 12.95 -0.96 14.52
CA MET A 211 13.12 -1.65 13.26
C MET A 211 14.54 -2.20 13.17
N SER A 212 14.67 -3.43 12.71
CA SER A 212 15.96 -4.05 12.41
C SER A 212 15.89 -4.79 11.08
N TRP A 213 17.04 -5.08 10.52
CA TRP A 213 17.14 -5.86 9.29
C TRP A 213 18.23 -6.92 9.42
N GLU A 214 18.07 -8.00 8.70
CA GLU A 214 19.03 -9.08 8.58
C GLU A 214 19.41 -9.23 7.10
N GLY A 215 20.67 -9.42 6.85
CA GLY A 215 21.14 -9.53 5.46
C GLY A 215 22.63 -9.83 5.36
N ASN A 216 23.09 -9.91 4.13
CA ASN A 216 24.48 -10.19 3.81
C ASN A 216 25.17 -8.92 3.30
N TYR A 217 26.26 -8.58 3.96
CA TYR A 217 27.14 -7.48 3.57
C TYR A 217 28.36 -8.04 2.86
N THR A 218 28.64 -7.50 1.67
CA THR A 218 29.83 -7.87 0.89
C THR A 218 30.60 -6.60 0.56
N PRO A 219 31.73 -6.33 1.22
CA PRO A 219 32.58 -5.18 0.91
C PRO A 219 33.14 -5.31 -0.51
N ARG A 220 33.20 -4.21 -1.25
CA ARG A 220 33.94 -4.17 -2.52
C ARG A 220 35.41 -3.94 -2.24
N TYR A 221 36.21 -4.96 -2.43
CA TYR A 221 37.64 -4.79 -2.48
C TYR A 221 38.01 -4.26 -3.87
N TYR A 222 38.38 -3.00 -3.96
CA TYR A 222 39.11 -2.55 -5.13
C TYR A 222 40.51 -3.17 -5.07
N ARG A 223 40.80 -4.17 -5.89
CA ARG A 223 42.18 -4.47 -6.23
C ARG A 223 42.73 -3.23 -6.95
N ARG A 224 43.55 -2.46 -6.29
CA ARG A 224 44.43 -1.52 -6.98
C ARG A 224 45.37 -2.38 -7.84
N ALA A 225 45.20 -2.30 -9.17
CA ALA A 225 46.18 -2.79 -10.13
C ALA A 225 47.41 -1.89 -10.10
#